data_a062aa3dc19ba271ee8cdd454dd6d112
#
_entry.id   a062aa3dc19ba271ee8cdd454dd6d112
#
_cell.length_a   1.000
_cell.length_b   1.000
_cell.length_c   1.000
_cell.angle_alpha   90.00
_cell.angle_beta   90.00
_cell.angle_gamma   90.00
#
_symmetry.space_group_name_H-M   'P 1'
#
loop_
_entity.id
_entity.type
_entity.pdbx_description
1 polymer ?
#
loop_
_entity_poly.entity_id
_entity_poly.type
_entity_poly.pdbx_seq_one_letter_code
_entity_poly.pdbx_strand_id
1 'polypeptide(L)'
;MTDEFKTIKSGGEGYYTEKRSKFLAFAHHVQTVDEIKDLIAGYRKKYYDARHVCYAYMLGPERLEFRANDDGEPSSTAGKPILGQINSNELTDILIVVVRYYGGVNLGTSGLIVAYREAAADALAHSEIETRQVEEIITYSFAYPLMNDVMRIVKDMNPRIVSQTYDNTCEIKLSIRKSEAEQLKSRLDKLSFE
;
A
#
# COMPACT_ATOMS: atom_id res chain seq x y z
N MET A 1 -18.72 0.38 -0.96
CA MET A 1 -17.66 0.66 0.04
C MET A 1 -16.72 -0.53 0.10
N THR A 2 -15.45 -0.30 -0.13
CA THR A 2 -14.46 -1.38 -0.24
C THR A 2 -14.07 -1.89 1.15
N ASP A 3 -14.22 -3.17 1.38
CA ASP A 3 -13.89 -3.84 2.65
C ASP A 3 -12.59 -4.65 2.55
N GLU A 4 -12.10 -4.84 1.33
CA GLU A 4 -10.84 -5.53 1.03
C GLU A 4 -10.04 -4.74 0.02
N PHE A 5 -8.72 -4.92 0.04
CA PHE A 5 -7.81 -4.34 -0.95
C PHE A 5 -6.65 -5.28 -1.20
N LYS A 6 -6.05 -5.15 -2.39
CA LYS A 6 -4.87 -5.92 -2.76
C LYS A 6 -3.63 -5.07 -2.59
N THR A 7 -2.60 -5.65 -2.01
CA THR A 7 -1.28 -5.04 -1.86
C THR A 7 -0.21 -6.10 -2.04
N ILE A 8 1.06 -5.74 -1.88
CA ILE A 8 2.15 -6.71 -1.88
C ILE A 8 2.60 -6.95 -0.44
N LYS A 9 2.75 -8.23 -0.09
CA LYS A 9 3.31 -8.65 1.20
C LYS A 9 4.82 -8.45 1.22
N SER A 10 5.48 -8.80 0.12
CA SER A 10 6.91 -8.57 -0.10
C SER A 10 7.12 -8.06 -1.52
N GLY A 11 8.03 -7.07 -1.64
CA GLY A 11 8.38 -6.48 -2.91
C GLY A 11 9.43 -7.28 -3.66
N GLY A 12 9.25 -7.37 -4.97
CA GLY A 12 10.17 -8.03 -5.87
C GLY A 12 10.97 -7.03 -6.69
N GLU A 13 11.98 -7.55 -7.36
CA GLU A 13 12.79 -6.81 -8.31
C GLU A 13 12.51 -7.29 -9.72
N GLY A 14 12.59 -6.37 -10.69
CA GLY A 14 12.39 -6.65 -12.09
C GLY A 14 13.50 -6.07 -12.94
N TYR A 15 13.64 -6.60 -14.13
CA TYR A 15 14.67 -6.18 -15.07
C TYR A 15 14.13 -6.23 -16.50
N TYR A 16 14.49 -5.21 -17.27
CA TYR A 16 14.20 -5.17 -18.70
C TYR A 16 15.35 -4.49 -19.43
N THR A 17 15.69 -4.96 -20.59
CA THR A 17 16.75 -4.35 -21.41
C THR A 17 16.27 -4.21 -22.85
N GLU A 18 16.61 -3.10 -23.48
CA GLU A 18 16.31 -2.79 -24.88
C GLU A 18 17.39 -1.88 -25.44
N LYS A 19 17.99 -2.25 -26.55
CA LYS A 19 19.02 -1.47 -27.24
C LYS A 19 20.12 -0.96 -26.27
N ARG A 20 20.58 -1.85 -25.38
CA ARG A 20 21.59 -1.61 -24.34
C ARG A 20 21.14 -0.68 -23.19
N SER A 21 19.95 -0.08 -23.24
CA SER A 21 19.37 0.55 -22.07
C SER A 21 18.95 -0.52 -21.07
N LYS A 22 19.19 -0.25 -19.78
CA LYS A 22 18.87 -1.16 -18.66
C LYS A 22 17.82 -0.51 -17.77
N PHE A 23 16.81 -1.26 -17.42
CA PHE A 23 15.70 -0.81 -16.57
C PHE A 23 15.61 -1.74 -15.37
N LEU A 24 15.92 -1.20 -14.18
CA LEU A 24 15.89 -1.94 -12.91
C LEU A 24 14.66 -1.50 -12.13
N ALA A 25 13.73 -2.41 -11.89
CA ALA A 25 12.48 -2.10 -11.20
C ALA A 25 12.47 -2.68 -9.79
N PHE A 26 11.89 -1.92 -8.85
CA PHE A 26 11.82 -2.28 -7.45
C PHE A 26 10.41 -1.97 -6.93
N ALA A 27 9.73 -2.99 -6.41
CA ALA A 27 8.41 -2.83 -5.80
C ALA A 27 8.54 -2.84 -4.28
N HIS A 28 7.83 -1.92 -3.62
CA HIS A 28 7.84 -1.79 -2.16
C HIS A 28 6.42 -1.66 -1.63
N HIS A 29 6.15 -2.33 -0.54
CA HIS A 29 4.96 -2.02 0.26
C HIS A 29 5.21 -0.72 1.03
N VAL A 30 4.34 0.26 0.83
CA VAL A 30 4.43 1.58 1.47
C VAL A 30 3.05 2.01 1.95
N GLN A 31 3.00 2.85 2.98
CA GLN A 31 1.74 3.37 3.50
C GLN A 31 1.70 4.89 3.57
N THR A 32 2.84 5.56 3.47
CA THR A 32 2.94 7.02 3.59
C THR A 32 3.82 7.62 2.51
N VAL A 33 3.57 8.89 2.20
CA VAL A 33 4.40 9.67 1.27
C VAL A 33 5.81 9.85 1.81
N ASP A 34 5.98 9.96 3.14
CA ASP A 34 7.30 10.10 3.75
C ASP A 34 8.17 8.86 3.53
N GLU A 35 7.61 7.66 3.69
CA GLU A 35 8.29 6.41 3.34
C GLU A 35 8.74 6.41 1.87
N ILE A 36 7.85 6.86 0.98
CA ILE A 36 8.12 6.92 -0.46
C ILE A 36 9.29 7.85 -0.74
N LYS A 37 9.29 9.05 -0.16
CA LYS A 37 10.37 10.03 -0.34
C LYS A 37 11.71 9.49 0.12
N ASP A 38 11.75 8.79 1.24
CA ASP A 38 12.96 8.19 1.78
C ASP A 38 13.50 7.09 0.85
N LEU A 39 12.62 6.23 0.34
CA LEU A 39 13.00 5.18 -0.61
C LEU A 39 13.55 5.76 -1.91
N ILE A 40 12.89 6.77 -2.48
CA ILE A 40 13.34 7.42 -3.72
C ILE A 40 14.70 8.08 -3.51
N ALA A 41 14.89 8.78 -2.40
CA ALA A 41 16.19 9.39 -2.05
C ALA A 41 17.27 8.32 -1.95
N GLY A 42 16.97 7.17 -1.37
CA GLY A 42 17.88 6.03 -1.29
C GLY A 42 18.28 5.49 -2.65
N TYR A 43 17.32 5.35 -3.57
CA TYR A 43 17.60 4.90 -4.93
C TYR A 43 18.42 5.92 -5.71
N ARG A 44 18.13 7.20 -5.60
CA ARG A 44 18.93 8.26 -6.24
C ARG A 44 20.38 8.28 -5.76
N LYS A 45 20.60 7.96 -4.49
CA LYS A 45 21.94 7.88 -3.90
C LYS A 45 22.66 6.61 -4.36
N LYS A 46 21.98 5.45 -4.31
CA LYS A 46 22.56 4.15 -4.70
C LYS A 46 22.90 4.10 -6.18
N TYR A 47 22.00 4.62 -7.02
CA TYR A 47 22.16 4.65 -8.49
C TYR A 47 22.42 6.06 -8.98
N TYR A 48 23.37 6.75 -8.35
CA TYR A 48 23.69 8.16 -8.62
C TYR A 48 24.09 8.42 -10.07
N ASP A 49 24.62 7.42 -10.76
CA ASP A 49 25.05 7.49 -12.15
C ASP A 49 23.95 7.07 -13.14
N ALA A 50 22.77 6.73 -12.65
CA ALA A 50 21.63 6.43 -13.52
C ALA A 50 21.07 7.72 -14.15
N ARG A 51 20.54 7.58 -15.37
CA ARG A 51 19.98 8.72 -16.11
C ARG A 51 18.65 9.20 -15.52
N HIS A 52 17.79 8.24 -15.14
CA HIS A 52 16.46 8.52 -14.62
C HIS A 52 16.11 7.54 -13.50
N VAL A 53 15.40 8.05 -12.49
CA VAL A 53 14.81 7.27 -11.41
C VAL A 53 13.31 7.60 -11.41
N CYS A 54 12.56 6.87 -12.21
CA CYS A 54 11.13 7.09 -12.41
C CYS A 54 10.34 6.25 -11.42
N TYR A 55 9.12 6.69 -11.09
CA TYR A 55 8.32 5.95 -10.13
C TYR A 55 6.83 6.22 -10.28
N ALA A 56 6.04 5.35 -9.69
CA ALA A 56 4.62 5.58 -9.44
C ALA A 56 4.23 4.93 -8.12
N TYR A 57 3.23 5.50 -7.46
CA TYR A 57 2.69 4.92 -6.24
C TYR A 57 1.18 5.07 -6.18
N MET A 58 0.58 4.22 -5.35
CA MET A 58 -0.84 4.22 -5.02
C MET A 58 -0.96 3.96 -3.52
N LEU A 59 -1.74 4.78 -2.80
CA LEU A 59 -1.93 4.68 -1.35
C LEU A 59 -3.41 4.61 -0.99
N GLY A 60 -3.68 3.87 0.09
CA GLY A 60 -4.99 3.76 0.70
C GLY A 60 -5.91 2.73 0.04
N PRO A 61 -6.85 2.15 0.82
CA PRO A 61 -7.75 1.12 0.29
C PRO A 61 -8.70 1.65 -0.78
N GLU A 62 -9.02 2.95 -0.76
CA GLU A 62 -9.90 3.59 -1.75
C GLU A 62 -9.13 4.03 -3.01
N ARG A 63 -7.79 3.93 -3.02
CA ARG A 63 -6.93 4.25 -4.17
C ARG A 63 -7.12 5.67 -4.69
N LEU A 64 -7.27 6.65 -3.78
CA LEU A 64 -7.49 8.06 -4.10
C LEU A 64 -6.22 8.89 -4.12
N GLU A 65 -5.12 8.38 -3.56
CA GLU A 65 -3.84 9.07 -3.51
C GLU A 65 -2.82 8.32 -4.37
N PHE A 66 -2.41 8.94 -5.47
CA PHE A 66 -1.47 8.32 -6.40
C PHE A 66 -0.62 9.39 -7.09
N ARG A 67 0.52 8.96 -7.62
CA ARG A 67 1.39 9.83 -8.41
C ARG A 67 2.21 9.00 -9.39
N ALA A 68 2.49 9.60 -10.55
CA ALA A 68 3.41 9.09 -11.55
C ALA A 68 4.47 10.17 -11.83
N ASN A 69 5.74 9.77 -11.93
CA ASN A 69 6.86 10.68 -12.12
C ASN A 69 7.81 10.16 -13.21
N ASP A 70 8.06 10.98 -14.20
CA ASP A 70 8.89 10.62 -15.37
C ASP A 70 10.39 10.93 -15.17
N ASP A 71 10.76 11.67 -14.14
CA ASP A 71 12.13 12.05 -13.81
C ASP A 71 13.00 12.45 -15.01
N GLY A 72 12.47 13.36 -15.84
CA GLY A 72 13.18 13.87 -17.01
C GLY A 72 13.02 13.04 -18.30
N GLU A 73 12.37 11.89 -18.25
CA GLU A 73 11.95 11.19 -19.46
C GLU A 73 10.84 11.99 -20.17
N PRO A 74 10.61 11.79 -21.47
CA PRO A 74 9.51 12.46 -22.14
C PRO A 74 8.18 12.22 -21.44
N SER A 75 7.31 13.23 -21.42
CA SER A 75 6.04 13.20 -20.69
C SER A 75 5.24 11.92 -20.95
N SER A 76 4.80 11.28 -19.87
CA SER A 76 3.94 10.09 -19.88
C SER A 76 4.58 8.82 -20.46
N THR A 77 5.90 8.77 -20.57
CA THR A 77 6.61 7.61 -21.12
C THR A 77 7.15 6.66 -20.03
N ALA A 78 7.20 7.10 -18.80
CA ALA A 78 7.78 6.32 -17.70
C ALA A 78 6.79 6.13 -16.54
N GLY A 79 6.43 7.21 -15.84
CA GLY A 79 5.58 7.15 -14.67
C GLY A 79 4.20 6.56 -14.93
N LYS A 80 3.54 6.96 -16.02
CA LYS A 80 2.22 6.42 -16.39
C LYS A 80 2.24 4.93 -16.72
N PRO A 81 3.19 4.41 -17.52
CA PRO A 81 3.30 2.96 -17.73
C PRO A 81 3.52 2.17 -16.43
N ILE A 82 4.29 2.72 -15.48
CA ILE A 82 4.47 2.10 -14.16
C ILE A 82 3.14 2.09 -13.40
N LEU A 83 2.46 3.24 -13.34
CA LEU A 83 1.15 3.36 -12.68
C LEU A 83 0.12 2.43 -13.33
N GLY A 84 0.18 2.26 -14.63
CA GLY A 84 -0.68 1.35 -15.39
C GLY A 84 -0.56 -0.09 -14.93
N GLN A 85 0.64 -0.54 -14.54
CA GLN A 85 0.84 -1.88 -13.98
C GLN A 85 0.24 -2.01 -12.59
N ILE A 86 0.35 -0.96 -11.77
CA ILE A 86 -0.30 -0.92 -10.46
C ILE A 86 -1.82 -1.03 -10.63
N ASN A 87 -2.39 -0.26 -11.56
CA ASN A 87 -3.83 -0.22 -11.81
C ASN A 87 -4.36 -1.52 -12.42
N SER A 88 -3.65 -2.11 -13.38
CA SER A 88 -4.10 -3.35 -14.02
C SER A 88 -4.12 -4.54 -13.06
N ASN A 89 -3.31 -4.50 -12.02
CA ASN A 89 -3.28 -5.50 -10.95
C ASN A 89 -4.13 -5.09 -9.74
N GLU A 90 -4.80 -3.95 -9.79
CA GLU A 90 -5.67 -3.42 -8.73
C GLU A 90 -4.97 -3.26 -7.38
N LEU A 91 -3.67 -2.92 -7.39
CA LEU A 91 -2.85 -2.82 -6.19
C LEU A 91 -2.92 -1.45 -5.55
N THR A 92 -2.76 -1.41 -4.23
CA THR A 92 -2.60 -0.19 -3.45
C THR A 92 -1.55 -0.40 -2.36
N ASP A 93 -1.17 0.68 -1.65
CA ASP A 93 -0.08 0.69 -0.68
C ASP A 93 1.21 0.14 -1.29
N ILE A 94 1.52 0.64 -2.46
CA ILE A 94 2.65 0.18 -3.28
C ILE A 94 3.38 1.36 -3.93
N LEU A 95 4.70 1.24 -3.98
CA LEU A 95 5.60 2.07 -4.78
C LEU A 95 6.36 1.15 -5.73
N ILE A 96 6.44 1.54 -7.00
CA ILE A 96 7.35 0.90 -7.95
C ILE A 96 8.31 1.97 -8.46
N VAL A 97 9.60 1.73 -8.30
CA VAL A 97 10.70 2.58 -8.79
C VAL A 97 11.36 1.86 -9.95
N VAL A 98 11.61 2.57 -11.05
CA VAL A 98 12.36 2.03 -12.19
C VAL A 98 13.55 2.94 -12.46
N VAL A 99 14.75 2.39 -12.30
CA VAL A 99 16.03 3.05 -12.55
C VAL A 99 16.48 2.72 -13.96
N ARG A 100 16.79 3.74 -14.76
CA ARG A 100 17.25 3.55 -16.14
C ARG A 100 18.69 3.95 -16.33
N TYR A 101 19.46 3.06 -16.95
CA TYR A 101 20.79 3.34 -17.50
C TYR A 101 20.68 3.44 -19.02
N TYR A 102 21.06 4.59 -19.57
CA TYR A 102 21.01 4.84 -21.00
C TYR A 102 22.08 4.03 -21.73
N GLY A 103 21.69 3.38 -22.82
CA GLY A 103 22.57 2.49 -23.58
C GLY A 103 23.19 3.12 -24.84
N GLY A 104 23.05 4.44 -25.04
CA GLY A 104 23.59 5.14 -26.19
C GLY A 104 22.68 5.19 -27.42
N VAL A 105 21.53 4.55 -27.39
CA VAL A 105 20.54 4.51 -28.47
C VAL A 105 19.19 4.98 -27.96
N ASN A 106 18.55 5.92 -28.64
CA ASN A 106 17.21 6.39 -28.29
C ASN A 106 16.17 5.31 -28.59
N LEU A 107 15.28 5.08 -27.64
CA LEU A 107 14.20 4.09 -27.77
C LEU A 107 12.94 4.66 -28.42
N GLY A 108 12.80 5.98 -28.45
CA GLY A 108 11.57 6.65 -28.83
C GLY A 108 10.50 6.53 -27.74
N THR A 109 9.40 7.29 -27.87
CA THR A 109 8.33 7.33 -26.86
C THR A 109 7.65 5.98 -26.68
N SER A 110 7.34 5.29 -27.78
CA SER A 110 6.70 3.98 -27.72
C SER A 110 7.62 2.91 -27.12
N GLY A 111 8.91 2.95 -27.42
CA GLY A 111 9.90 2.04 -26.84
C GLY A 111 10.08 2.25 -25.35
N LEU A 112 10.07 3.51 -24.87
CA LEU A 112 10.14 3.84 -23.45
C LEU A 112 8.92 3.34 -22.71
N ILE A 113 7.73 3.56 -23.23
CA ILE A 113 6.48 3.10 -22.62
C ILE A 113 6.52 1.57 -22.40
N VAL A 114 6.93 0.82 -23.42
CA VAL A 114 7.06 -0.63 -23.31
C VAL A 114 8.11 -1.01 -22.26
N ALA A 115 9.28 -0.36 -22.26
CA ALA A 115 10.38 -0.69 -21.36
C ALA A 115 10.00 -0.49 -19.89
N TYR A 116 9.42 0.66 -19.56
CA TYR A 116 8.99 0.95 -18.17
C TYR A 116 7.86 0.02 -17.74
N ARG A 117 6.91 -0.25 -18.61
CA ARG A 117 5.81 -1.17 -18.35
C ARG A 117 6.33 -2.59 -18.08
N GLU A 118 7.20 -3.10 -18.93
CA GLU A 118 7.73 -4.47 -18.79
C GLU A 118 8.62 -4.63 -17.55
N ALA A 119 9.45 -3.62 -17.25
CA ALA A 119 10.26 -3.64 -16.04
C ALA A 119 9.37 -3.68 -14.78
N ALA A 120 8.35 -2.84 -14.72
CA ALA A 120 7.39 -2.81 -13.61
C ALA A 120 6.63 -4.14 -13.50
N ALA A 121 6.17 -4.69 -14.63
CA ALA A 121 5.49 -5.98 -14.68
C ALA A 121 6.38 -7.11 -14.14
N ASP A 122 7.68 -7.09 -14.47
CA ASP A 122 8.63 -8.09 -14.00
C ASP A 122 8.84 -7.99 -12.47
N ALA A 123 8.93 -6.77 -11.93
CA ALA A 123 9.00 -6.57 -10.48
C ALA A 123 7.76 -7.12 -9.77
N LEU A 124 6.56 -6.91 -10.34
CA LEU A 124 5.34 -7.45 -9.77
C LEU A 124 5.26 -8.98 -9.89
N ALA A 125 5.80 -9.55 -10.96
CA ALA A 125 5.88 -11.01 -11.13
C ALA A 125 6.74 -11.67 -10.04
N HIS A 126 7.71 -10.93 -9.48
CA HIS A 126 8.58 -11.38 -8.40
C HIS A 126 8.12 -10.90 -7.02
N SER A 127 6.97 -10.26 -6.94
CA SER A 127 6.36 -9.80 -5.69
C SER A 127 5.29 -10.78 -5.23
N GLU A 128 5.06 -10.82 -3.92
CA GLU A 128 3.99 -11.61 -3.34
C GLU A 128 2.76 -10.70 -3.13
N ILE A 129 1.71 -10.95 -3.89
CA ILE A 129 0.45 -10.19 -3.78
C ILE A 129 -0.43 -10.85 -2.73
N GLU A 130 -1.06 -10.01 -1.88
CA GLU A 130 -2.02 -10.47 -0.88
C GLU A 130 -3.25 -9.58 -0.83
N THR A 131 -4.36 -10.16 -0.38
CA THR A 131 -5.58 -9.42 -0.08
C THR A 131 -5.62 -9.14 1.42
N ARG A 132 -5.86 -7.88 1.79
CA ARG A 132 -6.03 -7.44 3.18
C ARG A 132 -7.44 -6.91 3.39
N GLN A 133 -7.90 -6.99 4.63
CA GLN A 133 -9.18 -6.41 5.03
C GLN A 133 -8.98 -4.98 5.52
N VAL A 134 -9.95 -4.12 5.18
CA VAL A 134 -10.01 -2.79 5.79
C VAL A 134 -10.55 -2.93 7.19
N GLU A 135 -9.79 -2.48 8.19
CA GLU A 135 -10.16 -2.56 9.61
C GLU A 135 -10.50 -1.18 10.15
N GLU A 136 -11.41 -1.15 11.12
CA GLU A 136 -11.73 0.04 11.91
C GLU A 136 -11.41 -0.23 13.37
N ILE A 137 -10.96 0.81 14.07
CA ILE A 137 -10.70 0.76 15.51
C ILE A 137 -11.89 1.37 16.23
N ILE A 138 -12.46 0.60 17.16
CA ILE A 138 -13.55 1.04 18.03
C ILE A 138 -12.99 1.15 19.45
N THR A 139 -13.19 2.32 20.07
CA THR A 139 -12.84 2.57 21.47
C THR A 139 -14.14 2.57 22.29
N TYR A 140 -14.20 1.75 23.32
CA TYR A 140 -15.36 1.64 24.20
C TYR A 140 -14.95 1.76 25.64
N SER A 141 -15.59 2.70 26.36
CA SER A 141 -15.38 2.91 27.79
C SER A 141 -16.61 2.42 28.55
N PHE A 142 -16.38 1.74 29.67
CA PHE A 142 -17.47 1.14 30.44
C PHE A 142 -17.08 1.01 31.92
N ALA A 143 -18.11 0.87 32.77
CA ALA A 143 -17.91 0.61 34.18
C ALA A 143 -17.60 -0.89 34.42
N TYR A 144 -16.78 -1.20 35.39
CA TYR A 144 -16.32 -2.56 35.68
C TYR A 144 -17.43 -3.63 35.73
N PRO A 145 -18.63 -3.36 36.29
CA PRO A 145 -19.72 -4.36 36.29
C PRO A 145 -20.13 -4.87 34.92
N LEU A 146 -19.87 -4.11 33.85
CA LEU A 146 -20.18 -4.50 32.46
C LEU A 146 -19.11 -5.38 31.83
N MET A 147 -17.99 -5.65 32.50
CA MET A 147 -16.86 -6.39 31.95
C MET A 147 -17.26 -7.73 31.33
N ASN A 148 -18.06 -8.52 32.02
CA ASN A 148 -18.47 -9.84 31.52
C ASN A 148 -19.30 -9.73 30.26
N ASP A 149 -20.20 -8.75 30.18
CA ASP A 149 -21.04 -8.52 29.01
C ASP A 149 -20.21 -8.02 27.81
N VAL A 150 -19.25 -7.13 28.07
CA VAL A 150 -18.32 -6.65 27.03
C VAL A 150 -17.48 -7.81 26.49
N MET A 151 -16.92 -8.63 27.36
CA MET A 151 -16.08 -9.75 26.95
C MET A 151 -16.88 -10.86 26.23
N ARG A 152 -18.16 -10.99 26.50
CA ARG A 152 -19.05 -11.89 25.77
C ARG A 152 -19.21 -11.45 24.33
N ILE A 153 -19.41 -10.14 24.09
CA ILE A 153 -19.51 -9.57 22.73
C ILE A 153 -18.17 -9.73 22.00
N VAL A 154 -17.05 -9.45 22.67
CA VAL A 154 -15.70 -9.63 22.12
C VAL A 154 -15.46 -11.08 21.70
N LYS A 155 -15.85 -12.04 22.52
CA LYS A 155 -15.72 -13.47 22.21
C LYS A 155 -16.58 -13.86 21.00
N ASP A 156 -17.80 -13.32 20.92
CA ASP A 156 -18.78 -13.65 19.88
C ASP A 156 -18.37 -13.09 18.51
N MET A 157 -17.95 -11.83 18.45
CA MET A 157 -17.59 -11.16 17.19
C MET A 157 -16.09 -11.26 16.86
N ASN A 158 -15.29 -11.65 17.83
CA ASN A 158 -13.85 -11.91 17.69
C ASN A 158 -13.02 -10.77 17.06
N PRO A 159 -13.19 -9.51 17.49
CA PRO A 159 -12.27 -8.45 17.06
C PRO A 159 -10.89 -8.64 17.68
N ARG A 160 -9.87 -8.01 17.08
CA ARG A 160 -8.54 -7.99 17.69
C ARG A 160 -8.49 -6.93 18.79
N ILE A 161 -8.05 -7.31 19.97
CA ILE A 161 -7.88 -6.39 21.09
C ILE A 161 -6.59 -5.62 20.89
N VAL A 162 -6.69 -4.31 20.66
CA VAL A 162 -5.54 -3.43 20.46
C VAL A 162 -4.95 -3.01 21.81
N SER A 163 -5.81 -2.64 22.76
CA SER A 163 -5.40 -2.27 24.11
C SER A 163 -6.56 -2.40 25.08
N GLN A 164 -6.22 -2.55 26.36
CA GLN A 164 -7.17 -2.60 27.48
C GLN A 164 -6.57 -1.81 28.64
N THR A 165 -7.38 -0.98 29.28
CA THR A 165 -7.02 -0.30 30.52
C THR A 165 -8.13 -0.49 31.55
N TYR A 166 -7.73 -0.69 32.81
CA TYR A 166 -8.64 -1.03 33.93
C TYR A 166 -8.36 -0.12 35.13
N ASP A 167 -8.51 1.20 34.92
CA ASP A 167 -8.38 2.19 35.96
C ASP A 167 -9.75 2.44 36.64
N ASN A 168 -10.03 3.70 37.01
CA ASN A 168 -11.34 4.10 37.56
C ASN A 168 -12.47 3.81 36.55
N THR A 169 -12.15 3.88 35.26
CA THR A 169 -13.04 3.50 34.17
C THR A 169 -12.29 2.49 33.28
N CYS A 170 -12.97 1.45 32.84
CA CYS A 170 -12.41 0.50 31.89
C CYS A 170 -12.51 1.04 30.49
N GLU A 171 -11.46 0.84 29.70
CA GLU A 171 -11.45 1.20 28.28
C GLU A 171 -10.88 0.05 27.46
N ILE A 172 -11.53 -0.27 26.37
CA ILE A 172 -11.06 -1.29 25.42
C ILE A 172 -11.01 -0.70 24.01
N LYS A 173 -9.91 -0.96 23.31
CA LYS A 173 -9.77 -0.63 21.87
C LYS A 173 -9.77 -1.92 21.09
N LEU A 174 -10.67 -2.01 20.12
CA LEU A 174 -10.90 -3.19 19.31
C LEU A 174 -10.72 -2.83 17.84
N SER A 175 -10.02 -3.69 17.08
CA SER A 175 -9.90 -3.59 15.64
C SER A 175 -10.72 -4.69 15.00
N ILE A 176 -11.61 -4.32 14.10
CA ILE A 176 -12.51 -5.25 13.43
C ILE A 176 -12.66 -4.86 11.95
N ARG A 177 -12.99 -5.83 11.11
CA ARG A 177 -13.30 -5.62 9.71
C ARG A 177 -14.36 -4.53 9.55
N LYS A 178 -14.13 -3.60 8.64
CA LYS A 178 -14.98 -2.42 8.43
C LYS A 178 -16.46 -2.76 8.26
N SER A 179 -16.77 -3.82 7.52
CA SER A 179 -18.15 -4.27 7.29
C SER A 179 -18.88 -4.72 8.56
N GLU A 180 -18.14 -5.05 9.62
CA GLU A 180 -18.69 -5.53 10.90
C GLU A 180 -18.61 -4.48 12.01
N ALA A 181 -17.97 -3.34 11.74
CA ALA A 181 -17.69 -2.32 12.75
C ALA A 181 -18.96 -1.71 13.35
N GLU A 182 -19.96 -1.38 12.53
CA GLU A 182 -21.22 -0.82 13.02
C GLU A 182 -21.98 -1.78 13.92
N GLN A 183 -22.01 -3.06 13.58
CA GLN A 183 -22.66 -4.08 14.40
C GLN A 183 -21.99 -4.22 15.76
N LEU A 184 -20.67 -4.25 15.80
CA LEU A 184 -19.92 -4.31 17.06
C LEU A 184 -20.19 -3.09 17.92
N LYS A 185 -20.09 -1.89 17.34
CA LYS A 185 -20.35 -0.63 18.05
C LYS A 185 -21.76 -0.59 18.60
N SER A 186 -22.76 -0.98 17.81
CA SER A 186 -24.17 -1.01 18.23
C SER A 186 -24.37 -1.98 19.40
N ARG A 187 -23.79 -3.16 19.36
CA ARG A 187 -23.90 -4.14 20.45
C ARG A 187 -23.27 -3.63 21.75
N LEU A 188 -22.11 -2.99 21.66
CA LEU A 188 -21.46 -2.39 22.83
C LEU A 188 -22.26 -1.22 23.41
N ASP A 189 -22.74 -0.32 22.54
CA ASP A 189 -23.51 0.86 22.97
C ASP A 189 -24.79 0.47 23.69
N LYS A 190 -25.43 -0.62 23.30
CA LYS A 190 -26.64 -1.12 23.96
C LYS A 190 -26.42 -1.50 25.41
N LEU A 191 -25.22 -1.93 25.79
CA LEU A 191 -24.90 -2.26 27.19
C LEU A 191 -24.95 -1.04 28.09
N SER A 192 -24.74 0.16 27.55
CA SER A 192 -24.74 1.41 28.30
C SER A 192 -26.14 1.94 28.62
N PHE A 193 -27.17 1.37 28.00
CA PHE A 193 -28.57 1.80 28.17
C PHE A 193 -29.45 0.79 28.93
N GLU A 194 -28.90 -0.31 29.42
CA GLU A 194 -29.60 -1.32 30.23
C GLU A 194 -29.40 -1.10 31.74
#